data_e006951de42f010dc80051f7eebe8e32
#
_entry.id   e006951de42f010dc80051f7eebe8e32
#
_cell.length_a   1.000
_cell.length_b   1.000
_cell.length_c   1.000
_cell.angle_alpha   90.00
_cell.angle_beta   90.00
_cell.angle_gamma   90.00
#
_symmetry.space_group_name_H-M   'P 1'
#
loop_
_entity.id
_entity.type
_entity.pdbx_description
1 polymer ?
#
loop_
_entity_poly.entity_id
_entity_poly.type
_entity_poly.pdbx_seq_one_letter_code
_entity_poly.pdbx_strand_id
1 'polypeptide(L)'
;MLKVNRPTPSHFGIFVTDLERMVAFYTETFDLTVTDRGEGRTFRNKLVFMSASADQHHQLVLASGRPAEAKFSIVMQISFVLPGIQHLRDISARAAERGATEIRGLNHGNALSVYMLDPEGNTVEIYVDTPFYVAQPHGDPLDLSKDDETLMRETEEACRLDPTFMPLAQWQAQFEAQSPAPIASAA
;
A
#
# COMPACT_ATOMS: atom_id res chain seq x y z
N MET A 1 14.85 16.07 1.79
CA MET A 1 16.00 15.96 0.86
C MET A 1 16.27 14.48 0.65
N LEU A 2 16.05 13.91 -0.53
CA LEU A 2 16.37 12.52 -0.82
C LEU A 2 17.88 12.32 -0.62
N LYS A 3 18.28 11.37 0.24
CA LYS A 3 19.69 10.98 0.35
C LYS A 3 20.09 10.36 -0.98
N VAL A 4 20.94 11.04 -1.73
CA VAL A 4 21.28 10.83 -3.16
C VAL A 4 21.78 9.41 -3.51
N ASN A 5 21.99 8.53 -2.54
CA ASN A 5 22.68 7.25 -2.73
C ASN A 5 21.83 5.99 -2.50
N ARG A 6 20.53 6.13 -2.19
CA ARG A 6 19.63 5.00 -2.05
C ARG A 6 18.52 5.09 -3.07
N PRO A 7 18.33 4.09 -3.93
CA PRO A 7 17.15 4.07 -4.79
C PRO A 7 15.88 4.01 -3.92
N THR A 8 14.88 4.77 -4.30
CA THR A 8 13.57 4.75 -3.67
C THR A 8 12.61 4.00 -4.60
N PRO A 9 11.84 3.04 -4.09
CA PRO A 9 10.75 2.46 -4.86
C PRO A 9 9.84 3.56 -5.38
N SER A 10 9.46 3.49 -6.66
CA SER A 10 8.71 4.56 -7.31
C SER A 10 7.36 4.07 -7.79
N HIS A 11 7.37 3.16 -8.74
CA HIS A 11 6.16 2.62 -9.36
C HIS A 11 6.31 1.13 -9.59
N PHE A 12 5.19 0.47 -9.78
CA PHE A 12 5.14 -0.94 -10.16
C PHE A 12 3.99 -1.18 -11.14
N GLY A 13 4.07 -2.31 -11.85
CA GLY A 13 3.03 -2.71 -12.79
C GLY A 13 2.56 -4.13 -12.52
N ILE A 14 1.27 -4.37 -12.79
CA ILE A 14 0.66 -5.69 -12.74
C ILE A 14 -0.01 -6.03 -14.06
N PHE A 15 0.01 -7.32 -14.42
CA PHE A 15 -0.80 -7.81 -15.52
C PHE A 15 -2.22 -8.07 -15.06
N VAL A 16 -3.19 -7.67 -15.89
CA VAL A 16 -4.62 -7.86 -15.66
C VAL A 16 -5.29 -8.54 -16.84
N THR A 17 -6.40 -9.24 -16.58
CA THR A 17 -7.20 -9.93 -17.57
C THR A 17 -8.18 -8.96 -18.25
N ASP A 18 -8.91 -8.18 -17.43
CA ASP A 18 -9.86 -7.16 -17.86
C ASP A 18 -9.34 -5.76 -17.50
N LEU A 19 -8.63 -5.14 -18.46
CA LEU A 19 -7.97 -3.87 -18.26
C LEU A 19 -8.94 -2.74 -17.85
N GLU A 20 -10.09 -2.63 -18.51
CA GLU A 20 -11.01 -1.51 -18.25
C GLU A 20 -11.74 -1.67 -16.91
N ARG A 21 -12.12 -2.89 -16.55
CA ARG A 21 -12.67 -3.19 -15.22
C ARG A 21 -11.69 -2.84 -14.11
N MET A 22 -10.43 -3.20 -14.28
CA MET A 22 -9.40 -2.93 -13.28
C MET A 22 -9.04 -1.45 -13.20
N VAL A 23 -9.02 -0.74 -14.33
CA VAL A 23 -8.87 0.72 -14.35
C VAL A 23 -10.03 1.37 -13.58
N ALA A 24 -11.27 0.99 -13.85
CA ALA A 24 -12.43 1.51 -13.13
C ALA A 24 -12.31 1.24 -11.61
N PHE A 25 -11.92 0.03 -11.22
CA PHE A 25 -11.72 -0.31 -9.81
C PHE A 25 -10.71 0.61 -9.13
N TYR A 26 -9.50 0.77 -9.68
CA TYR A 26 -8.45 1.57 -9.04
C TYR A 26 -8.72 3.07 -9.08
N THR A 27 -9.31 3.58 -10.16
CA THR A 27 -9.66 5.01 -10.24
C THR A 27 -10.82 5.37 -9.33
N GLU A 28 -11.86 4.53 -9.27
CA GLU A 28 -13.07 4.83 -8.49
C GLU A 28 -12.95 4.47 -7.01
N THR A 29 -12.05 3.54 -6.65
CA THR A 29 -11.82 3.15 -5.24
C THR A 29 -10.78 4.04 -4.57
N PHE A 30 -9.67 4.32 -5.24
CA PHE A 30 -8.50 4.99 -4.66
C PHE A 30 -8.28 6.40 -5.21
N ASP A 31 -9.21 6.93 -6.00
CA ASP A 31 -9.13 8.25 -6.62
C ASP A 31 -7.86 8.43 -7.49
N LEU A 32 -7.34 7.33 -8.08
CA LEU A 32 -6.20 7.42 -8.97
C LEU A 32 -6.59 8.10 -10.29
N THR A 33 -5.76 9.01 -10.73
CA THR A 33 -5.93 9.66 -12.03
C THR A 33 -5.19 8.85 -13.09
N VAL A 34 -5.86 8.54 -14.21
CA VAL A 34 -5.20 8.00 -15.40
C VAL A 34 -4.36 9.12 -16.02
N THR A 35 -3.06 8.92 -16.05
CA THR A 35 -2.11 9.88 -16.60
C THR A 35 -1.84 9.64 -18.07
N ASP A 36 -1.74 8.36 -18.48
CA ASP A 36 -1.54 7.97 -19.87
C ASP A 36 -2.13 6.59 -20.19
N ARG A 37 -2.36 6.37 -21.49
CA ARG A 37 -2.74 5.08 -22.06
C ARG A 37 -1.94 4.83 -23.33
N GLY A 38 -1.58 3.58 -23.59
CA GLY A 38 -0.90 3.24 -24.83
C GLY A 38 -0.71 1.75 -25.05
N GLU A 39 -0.03 1.42 -26.14
CA GLU A 39 0.40 0.06 -26.45
C GLU A 39 1.93 -0.03 -26.33
N GLY A 40 2.42 -1.03 -25.60
CA GLY A 40 3.85 -1.27 -25.44
C GLY A 40 4.49 -1.63 -26.79
N ARG A 41 5.61 -0.98 -27.11
CA ARG A 41 6.29 -1.17 -28.41
C ARG A 41 6.85 -2.58 -28.58
N THR A 42 7.32 -3.19 -27.50
CA THR A 42 7.98 -4.51 -27.54
C THR A 42 7.00 -5.65 -27.32
N PHE A 43 6.22 -5.59 -26.24
CA PHE A 43 5.33 -6.69 -25.85
C PHE A 43 3.90 -6.54 -26.32
N ARG A 44 3.54 -5.39 -26.94
CA ARG A 44 2.23 -5.13 -27.53
C ARG A 44 1.08 -5.21 -26.53
N ASN A 45 1.35 -5.15 -25.23
CA ASN A 45 0.35 -5.05 -24.19
C ASN A 45 -0.29 -3.67 -24.22
N LYS A 46 -1.58 -3.57 -23.96
CA LYS A 46 -2.23 -2.30 -23.64
C LYS A 46 -1.82 -1.91 -22.22
N LEU A 47 -1.42 -0.66 -22.03
CA LEU A 47 -0.92 -0.13 -20.77
C LEU A 47 -1.78 1.06 -20.34
N VAL A 48 -2.06 1.13 -19.05
CA VAL A 48 -2.70 2.30 -18.42
C VAL A 48 -1.85 2.70 -17.23
N PHE A 49 -1.45 3.96 -17.22
CA PHE A 49 -0.63 4.57 -16.18
C PHE A 49 -1.51 5.40 -15.26
N MET A 50 -1.32 5.28 -13.94
CA MET A 50 -2.17 5.95 -12.96
C MET A 50 -1.33 6.51 -11.79
N SER A 51 -1.77 7.64 -11.26
CA SER A 51 -1.13 8.27 -10.10
C SER A 51 -2.14 8.95 -9.17
N ALA A 52 -1.81 8.99 -7.88
CA ALA A 52 -2.47 9.82 -6.87
C ALA A 52 -1.76 11.16 -6.63
N SER A 53 -0.64 11.43 -7.31
CA SER A 53 0.18 12.63 -7.10
C SER A 53 0.62 13.26 -8.41
N ALA A 54 0.54 14.59 -8.48
CA ALA A 54 1.06 15.35 -9.61
C ALA A 54 2.60 15.36 -9.70
N ASP A 55 3.28 15.04 -8.59
CA ASP A 55 4.74 14.99 -8.54
C ASP A 55 5.32 13.72 -9.16
N GLN A 56 4.46 12.73 -9.43
CA GLN A 56 4.87 11.44 -9.99
C GLN A 56 3.96 11.06 -11.15
N HIS A 57 4.54 10.91 -12.34
CA HIS A 57 3.76 10.61 -13.55
C HIS A 57 2.88 9.35 -13.38
N HIS A 58 3.39 8.31 -12.75
CA HIS A 58 2.62 7.11 -12.42
C HIS A 58 3.20 6.41 -11.19
N GLN A 59 2.31 5.81 -10.42
CA GLN A 59 2.62 4.97 -9.26
C GLN A 59 2.17 3.53 -9.50
N LEU A 60 1.09 3.35 -10.27
CA LEU A 60 0.56 2.04 -10.67
C LEU A 60 0.41 1.98 -12.20
N VAL A 61 0.84 0.85 -12.78
CA VAL A 61 0.64 0.53 -14.20
C VAL A 61 -0.17 -0.75 -14.31
N LEU A 62 -1.27 -0.70 -15.06
CA LEU A 62 -2.00 -1.90 -15.45
C LEU A 62 -1.62 -2.28 -16.87
N ALA A 63 -1.26 -3.54 -17.07
CA ALA A 63 -0.91 -4.11 -18.36
C ALA A 63 -1.89 -5.23 -18.73
N SER A 64 -2.43 -5.20 -19.94
CA SER A 64 -3.23 -6.33 -20.46
C SER A 64 -2.35 -7.57 -20.65
N GLY A 65 -2.97 -8.76 -20.65
CA GLY A 65 -2.28 -10.00 -21.01
C GLY A 65 -2.03 -10.96 -19.84
N ARG A 66 -2.67 -10.77 -18.69
CA ARG A 66 -2.74 -11.81 -17.66
C ARG A 66 -3.51 -12.99 -18.22
N PRO A 67 -2.95 -14.22 -18.22
CA PRO A 67 -3.70 -15.41 -18.62
C PRO A 67 -4.90 -15.64 -17.70
N ALA A 68 -6.06 -16.00 -18.27
CA ALA A 68 -7.30 -16.20 -17.50
C ALA A 68 -7.18 -17.34 -16.46
N GLU A 69 -6.30 -18.31 -16.72
CA GLU A 69 -6.00 -19.43 -15.84
C GLU A 69 -5.00 -19.08 -14.73
N ALA A 70 -4.34 -17.93 -14.79
CA ALA A 70 -3.36 -17.50 -13.79
C ALA A 70 -4.05 -17.13 -12.48
N LYS A 71 -4.03 -18.05 -11.52
CA LYS A 71 -4.62 -17.88 -10.16
C LYS A 71 -3.63 -17.38 -9.13
N PHE A 72 -2.35 -17.32 -9.46
CA PHE A 72 -1.28 -16.88 -8.57
C PHE A 72 -0.72 -15.54 -9.06
N SER A 73 -0.62 -14.58 -8.14
CA SER A 73 0.10 -13.33 -8.38
C SER A 73 1.49 -13.39 -7.74
N ILE A 74 2.52 -12.98 -8.48
CA ILE A 74 3.87 -12.82 -7.93
C ILE A 74 4.01 -11.56 -7.07
N VAL A 75 3.05 -10.65 -7.18
CA VAL A 75 2.92 -9.49 -6.28
C VAL A 75 2.14 -9.93 -5.07
N MET A 76 2.80 -9.96 -3.90
CA MET A 76 2.17 -10.40 -2.65
C MET A 76 1.04 -9.45 -2.24
N GLN A 77 1.28 -8.14 -2.35
CA GLN A 77 0.30 -7.11 -2.05
C GLN A 77 0.61 -5.79 -2.76
N ILE A 78 -0.42 -5.00 -2.96
CA ILE A 78 -0.37 -3.62 -3.44
C ILE A 78 -0.81 -2.74 -2.27
N SER A 79 0.08 -1.92 -1.72
CA SER A 79 -0.22 -1.17 -0.50
C SER A 79 -0.36 0.33 -0.77
N PHE A 80 -1.40 0.94 -0.20
CA PHE A 80 -1.66 2.37 -0.23
C PHE A 80 -1.67 2.92 1.19
N VAL A 81 -0.81 3.91 1.47
CA VAL A 81 -0.84 4.67 2.72
C VAL A 81 -1.93 5.72 2.70
N LEU A 82 -2.66 5.85 3.81
CA LEU A 82 -3.75 6.79 3.97
C LEU A 82 -3.47 7.81 5.08
N PRO A 83 -4.07 8.99 5.04
CA PRO A 83 -3.79 10.05 6.01
C PRO A 83 -4.44 9.84 7.39
N GLY A 84 -5.37 8.88 7.54
CA GLY A 84 -6.03 8.66 8.83
C GLY A 84 -7.03 7.50 8.81
N ILE A 85 -7.43 7.05 10.00
CA ILE A 85 -8.25 5.84 10.21
C ILE A 85 -9.63 5.95 9.54
N GLN A 86 -10.25 7.13 9.52
CA GLN A 86 -11.53 7.30 8.83
C GLN A 86 -11.44 6.94 7.34
N HIS A 87 -10.31 7.22 6.69
CA HIS A 87 -10.09 6.85 5.30
C HIS A 87 -10.03 5.33 5.09
N LEU A 88 -9.56 4.55 6.11
CA LEU A 88 -9.65 3.08 6.04
C LEU A 88 -11.11 2.62 5.91
N ARG A 89 -12.03 3.21 6.70
CA ARG A 89 -13.46 2.87 6.66
C ARG A 89 -14.08 3.26 5.34
N ASP A 90 -13.83 4.49 4.88
CA ASP A 90 -14.44 5.06 3.67
C ASP A 90 -13.99 4.29 2.42
N ILE A 91 -12.68 4.02 2.30
CA ILE A 91 -12.15 3.29 1.14
C ILE A 91 -12.55 1.82 1.19
N SER A 92 -12.60 1.18 2.38
CA SER A 92 -13.08 -0.20 2.51
C SER A 92 -14.54 -0.34 2.04
N ALA A 93 -15.41 0.59 2.42
CA ALA A 93 -16.79 0.60 1.98
C ALA A 93 -16.90 0.80 0.46
N ARG A 94 -16.19 1.77 -0.08
CA ARG A 94 -16.14 2.05 -1.52
C ARG A 94 -15.57 0.88 -2.32
N ALA A 95 -14.51 0.23 -1.82
CA ALA A 95 -13.93 -0.95 -2.44
C ALA A 95 -14.93 -2.11 -2.53
N ALA A 96 -15.70 -2.35 -1.46
CA ALA A 96 -16.74 -3.38 -1.44
C ALA A 96 -17.81 -3.13 -2.53
N GLU A 97 -18.26 -1.87 -2.67
CA GLU A 97 -19.20 -1.46 -3.72
C GLU A 97 -18.64 -1.65 -5.14
N ARG A 98 -17.31 -1.62 -5.29
CA ARG A 98 -16.60 -1.77 -6.58
C ARG A 98 -16.10 -3.19 -6.83
N GLY A 99 -16.51 -4.15 -6.01
CA GLY A 99 -16.27 -5.58 -6.23
C GLY A 99 -15.03 -6.15 -5.56
N ALA A 100 -14.45 -5.44 -4.58
CA ALA A 100 -13.45 -6.03 -3.69
C ALA A 100 -14.11 -7.08 -2.79
N THR A 101 -13.35 -8.13 -2.47
CA THR A 101 -13.78 -9.24 -1.62
C THR A 101 -12.77 -9.49 -0.50
N GLU A 102 -13.10 -10.35 0.45
CA GLU A 102 -12.24 -10.75 1.58
C GLU A 102 -11.68 -9.56 2.39
N ILE A 103 -12.51 -8.53 2.57
CA ILE A 103 -12.12 -7.30 3.29
C ILE A 103 -11.97 -7.63 4.77
N ARG A 104 -10.76 -7.41 5.32
CA ARG A 104 -10.45 -7.70 6.73
C ARG A 104 -9.47 -6.70 7.31
N GLY A 105 -9.70 -6.29 8.55
CA GLY A 105 -8.77 -5.45 9.31
C GLY A 105 -7.66 -6.27 9.95
N LEU A 106 -6.46 -5.70 10.03
CA LEU A 106 -5.30 -6.25 10.69
C LEU A 106 -4.48 -5.13 11.35
N ASN A 107 -4.14 -5.30 12.61
CA ASN A 107 -3.31 -4.38 13.37
C ASN A 107 -1.89 -4.92 13.43
N HIS A 108 -0.97 -4.24 12.76
CA HIS A 108 0.47 -4.57 12.74
C HIS A 108 1.27 -3.89 13.86
N GLY A 109 0.61 -3.21 14.77
CA GLY A 109 1.25 -2.39 15.78
C GLY A 109 1.81 -1.09 15.20
N ASN A 110 2.69 -1.16 14.23
CA ASN A 110 3.25 -0.01 13.51
C ASN A 110 2.32 0.55 12.40
N ALA A 111 1.28 -0.18 12.05
CA ALA A 111 0.25 0.25 11.11
C ALA A 111 -1.10 -0.40 11.45
N LEU A 112 -2.19 0.31 11.16
CA LEU A 112 -3.53 -0.24 11.10
C LEU A 112 -3.90 -0.45 9.64
N SER A 113 -4.17 -1.70 9.26
CA SER A 113 -4.35 -2.08 7.85
C SER A 113 -5.71 -2.71 7.59
N VAL A 114 -6.18 -2.55 6.36
CA VAL A 114 -7.27 -3.36 5.79
C VAL A 114 -6.75 -4.04 4.54
N TYR A 115 -6.90 -5.34 4.51
CA TYR A 115 -6.61 -6.18 3.34
C TYR A 115 -7.89 -6.50 2.60
N MET A 116 -7.80 -6.61 1.29
CA MET A 116 -8.89 -7.01 0.41
C MET A 116 -8.36 -7.68 -0.84
N LEU A 117 -9.20 -8.41 -1.56
CA LEU A 117 -8.90 -8.84 -2.92
C LEU A 117 -9.57 -7.88 -3.91
N ASP A 118 -8.81 -7.42 -4.89
CA ASP A 118 -9.36 -6.67 -6.02
C ASP A 118 -10.23 -7.59 -6.92
N PRO A 119 -10.93 -7.06 -7.93
CA PRO A 119 -11.82 -7.88 -8.78
C PRO A 119 -11.14 -9.03 -9.54
N GLU A 120 -9.81 -9.04 -9.64
CA GLU A 120 -9.04 -10.15 -10.23
C GLU A 120 -8.28 -10.99 -9.21
N GLY A 121 -8.53 -10.78 -7.90
CA GLY A 121 -7.96 -11.55 -6.79
C GLY A 121 -6.53 -11.16 -6.43
N ASN A 122 -6.05 -9.97 -6.82
CA ASN A 122 -4.80 -9.45 -6.29
C ASN A 122 -5.04 -8.89 -4.88
N THR A 123 -4.12 -9.17 -3.96
CA THR A 123 -4.18 -8.60 -2.61
C THR A 123 -3.88 -7.12 -2.65
N VAL A 124 -4.79 -6.33 -2.11
CA VAL A 124 -4.61 -4.90 -1.88
C VAL A 124 -4.64 -4.64 -0.38
N GLU A 125 -3.73 -3.82 0.09
CA GLU A 125 -3.68 -3.30 1.44
C GLU A 125 -3.88 -1.79 1.42
N ILE A 126 -4.71 -1.29 2.31
CA ILE A 126 -4.74 0.11 2.69
C ILE A 126 -4.35 0.24 4.14
N TYR A 127 -3.53 1.22 4.49
CA TYR A 127 -3.05 1.34 5.86
C TYR A 127 -2.81 2.79 6.29
N VAL A 128 -2.78 2.98 7.60
CA VAL A 128 -2.31 4.20 8.26
C VAL A 128 -1.18 3.84 9.21
N ASP A 129 -0.14 4.64 9.22
CA ASP A 129 0.96 4.50 10.18
C ASP A 129 0.49 4.83 11.60
N THR A 130 1.07 4.15 12.58
CA THR A 130 0.94 4.49 13.99
C THR A 130 2.24 5.11 14.50
N PRO A 131 2.22 5.81 15.66
CA PRO A 131 3.45 6.33 16.26
C PRO A 131 4.26 5.26 17.00
N PHE A 132 3.95 3.97 16.80
CA PHE A 132 4.54 2.86 17.52
C PHE A 132 5.42 2.01 16.60
N TYR A 133 6.36 1.30 17.20
CA TYR A 133 7.12 0.23 16.55
C TYR A 133 7.08 -1.03 17.38
N VAL A 134 6.84 -2.14 16.73
CA VAL A 134 7.07 -3.51 17.19
C VAL A 134 7.69 -4.30 16.05
N ALA A 135 8.49 -5.34 16.38
CA ALA A 135 9.13 -6.18 15.37
C ALA A 135 8.07 -6.91 14.51
N GLN A 136 8.34 -6.99 13.22
CA GLN A 136 7.49 -7.71 12.27
C GLN A 136 8.04 -9.13 12.03
N PRO A 137 7.18 -10.12 11.72
CA PRO A 137 5.73 -9.98 11.50
C PRO A 137 4.94 -9.86 12.81
N HIS A 138 3.99 -8.94 12.88
CA HIS A 138 3.04 -8.75 13.95
C HIS A 138 1.64 -8.57 13.33
N GLY A 139 0.59 -9.13 13.94
CA GLY A 139 -0.75 -9.04 13.36
C GLY A 139 -1.84 -9.50 14.32
N ASP A 140 -2.60 -8.54 14.85
CA ASP A 140 -3.77 -8.73 15.67
C ASP A 140 -5.06 -8.36 14.91
N PRO A 141 -6.22 -8.89 15.29
CA PRO A 141 -7.49 -8.46 14.71
C PRO A 141 -7.72 -6.96 14.89
N LEU A 142 -8.20 -6.28 13.84
CA LEU A 142 -8.57 -4.86 13.87
C LEU A 142 -10.08 -4.71 13.67
N ASP A 143 -10.76 -4.14 14.65
CA ASP A 143 -12.18 -3.83 14.59
C ASP A 143 -12.41 -2.35 14.32
N LEU A 144 -12.60 -1.99 13.05
CA LEU A 144 -12.82 -0.60 12.60
C LEU A 144 -14.18 -0.01 13.02
N SER A 145 -15.06 -0.75 13.71
CA SER A 145 -16.30 -0.20 14.27
C SER A 145 -16.05 0.68 15.49
N LYS A 146 -14.89 0.53 16.13
CA LYS A 146 -14.45 1.36 17.26
C LYS A 146 -14.05 2.77 16.78
N ASP A 147 -14.12 3.75 17.67
CA ASP A 147 -13.61 5.09 17.39
C ASP A 147 -12.08 5.14 17.33
N ASP A 148 -11.54 6.17 16.70
CA ASP A 148 -10.10 6.31 16.42
C ASP A 148 -9.26 6.38 17.70
N GLU A 149 -9.74 7.04 18.74
CA GLU A 149 -9.05 7.18 20.03
C GLU A 149 -8.94 5.79 20.71
N THR A 150 -10.03 5.03 20.72
CA THR A 150 -10.05 3.66 21.25
C THR A 150 -9.11 2.75 20.48
N LEU A 151 -9.12 2.79 19.14
CA LEU A 151 -8.21 1.99 18.31
C LEU A 151 -6.75 2.30 18.59
N MET A 152 -6.38 3.58 18.66
CA MET A 152 -5.00 3.98 18.93
C MET A 152 -4.55 3.60 20.35
N ARG A 153 -5.41 3.78 21.36
CA ARG A 153 -5.12 3.40 22.74
C ARG A 153 -4.92 1.90 22.88
N GLU A 154 -5.83 1.08 22.35
CA GLU A 154 -5.73 -0.38 22.41
C GLU A 154 -4.50 -0.88 21.64
N THR A 155 -4.16 -0.26 20.51
CA THR A 155 -2.94 -0.58 19.76
C THR A 155 -1.70 -0.28 20.61
N GLU A 156 -1.63 0.87 21.26
CA GLU A 156 -0.52 1.21 22.13
C GLU A 156 -0.40 0.22 23.30
N GLU A 157 -1.52 -0.09 23.96
CA GLU A 157 -1.56 -1.05 25.07
C GLU A 157 -1.04 -2.43 24.64
N ALA A 158 -1.47 -2.93 23.49
CA ALA A 158 -1.00 -4.20 22.92
C ALA A 158 0.50 -4.14 22.56
N CYS A 159 0.94 -3.08 21.88
CA CYS A 159 2.33 -2.89 21.50
C CYS A 159 3.26 -2.87 22.73
N ARG A 160 2.84 -2.24 23.83
CA ARG A 160 3.65 -2.17 25.07
C ARG A 160 3.90 -3.51 25.74
N LEU A 161 3.11 -4.54 25.39
CA LEU A 161 3.33 -5.92 25.85
C LEU A 161 4.41 -6.65 25.03
N ASP A 162 4.73 -6.15 23.85
CA ASP A 162 5.77 -6.71 23.00
C ASP A 162 7.16 -6.26 23.49
N PRO A 163 8.12 -7.17 23.70
CA PRO A 163 9.46 -6.82 24.19
C PRO A 163 10.27 -5.94 23.23
N THR A 164 9.85 -5.83 21.98
CA THR A 164 10.51 -5.00 20.96
C THR A 164 9.91 -3.60 20.85
N PHE A 165 8.86 -3.31 21.64
CA PHE A 165 8.16 -2.03 21.58
C PHE A 165 9.09 -0.84 21.77
N MET A 166 8.92 0.15 20.91
CA MET A 166 9.49 1.49 21.08
C MET A 166 8.65 2.54 20.32
N PRO A 167 8.77 3.83 20.65
CA PRO A 167 8.23 4.89 19.81
C PRO A 167 8.80 4.82 18.39
N LEU A 168 7.99 5.04 17.36
CA LEU A 168 8.42 5.02 15.95
C LEU A 168 9.61 5.96 15.71
N ALA A 169 9.60 7.15 16.31
CA ALA A 169 10.70 8.11 16.18
C ALA A 169 12.05 7.55 16.70
N GLN A 170 12.02 6.72 17.74
CA GLN A 170 13.22 6.06 18.24
C GLN A 170 13.75 5.01 17.26
N TRP A 171 12.87 4.20 16.67
CA TRP A 171 13.24 3.26 15.62
C TRP A 171 13.83 3.97 14.39
N GLN A 172 13.18 5.06 13.95
CA GLN A 172 13.68 5.87 12.83
C GLN A 172 15.08 6.42 13.09
N ALA A 173 15.35 6.91 14.30
CA ALA A 173 16.68 7.39 14.68
C ALA A 173 17.74 6.26 14.67
N GLN A 174 17.38 5.06 15.16
CA GLN A 174 18.25 3.88 15.09
C GLN A 174 18.52 3.45 13.66
N PHE A 175 17.49 3.43 12.79
CA PHE A 175 17.63 3.10 11.38
C PHE A 175 18.54 4.10 10.65
N GLU A 176 18.41 5.39 10.95
CA GLU A 176 19.28 6.43 10.38
C GLU A 176 20.73 6.28 10.81
N ALA A 177 20.97 5.96 12.08
CA ALA A 177 22.32 5.74 12.60
C ALA A 177 23.02 4.52 11.96
N GLN A 178 22.27 3.49 11.58
CA GLN A 178 22.78 2.30 10.89
C GLN A 178 22.96 2.51 9.38
N SER A 179 22.46 3.63 8.87
CA SER A 179 22.51 3.91 7.43
C SER A 179 23.94 4.27 7.02
N PRO A 180 24.51 3.70 5.94
CA PRO A 180 25.83 4.08 5.46
C PRO A 180 25.88 5.58 5.16
N ALA A 181 27.01 6.20 5.51
CA ALA A 181 27.25 7.60 5.19
C ALA A 181 27.06 7.86 3.68
N PRO A 182 26.60 9.06 3.26
CA PRO A 182 26.52 9.41 1.85
C PRO A 182 27.91 9.23 1.21
N ILE A 183 27.95 8.59 0.05
CA ILE A 183 29.19 8.55 -0.75
C ILE A 183 29.48 10.01 -1.13
N ALA A 184 30.65 10.52 -0.74
CA ALA A 184 31.06 11.84 -1.14
C ALA A 184 31.06 11.90 -2.70
N SER A 185 30.34 12.88 -3.25
CA SER A 185 30.42 13.13 -4.69
C SER A 185 31.86 13.45 -5.02
N ALA A 186 32.51 12.63 -5.85
CA ALA A 186 33.77 13.05 -6.46
C ALA A 186 33.50 14.35 -7.24
N ALA A 187 34.22 15.41 -6.85
CA ALA A 187 34.15 16.73 -7.51
C ALA A 187 34.73 16.64 -8.93
#